data_ceb8631c855efcd1dd513fc5200a38b0
#
_entry.id   ceb8631c855efcd1dd513fc5200a38b0
#
_cell.length_a   1.000
_cell.length_b   1.000
_cell.length_c   1.000
_cell.angle_alpha   90.00
_cell.angle_beta   90.00
_cell.angle_gamma   90.00
#
_symmetry.space_group_name_H-M   'P 1'
#
loop_
_entity.id
_entity.type
_entity.pdbx_description
1 polymer ?
#
loop_
_entity_poly.entity_id
_entity_poly.type
_entity_poly.pdbx_seq_one_letter_code
_entity_poly.pdbx_strand_id
1 'polypeptide(L)'
;VFMLDTGATDVSIPAKLADKLNLKHGPSAIYQTANGPVKVTMTRLKHISLGDISLNNVRATINPGFHSDEILLGMSFLKHLEFSQRDNELTLKQYPEGM
;
A
#
# COMPACT_ATOMS: atom_id res chain seq x y z
N VAL A 1 3.68 10.30 -3.53
CA VAL A 1 2.54 10.69 -2.70
C VAL A 1 1.82 9.46 -2.21
N PHE A 2 1.54 9.41 -0.92
CA PHE A 2 0.82 8.31 -0.30
C PHE A 2 -0.60 8.74 0.04
N MET A 3 -1.54 7.84 -0.17
CA MET A 3 -2.93 8.05 0.22
C MET A 3 -3.38 6.89 1.11
N LEU A 4 -4.00 7.20 2.25
CA LEU A 4 -4.51 6.18 3.16
C LEU A 4 -5.87 5.67 2.68
N ASP A 5 -6.01 4.36 2.58
CA ASP A 5 -7.25 3.74 2.15
C ASP A 5 -7.52 2.50 2.99
N THR A 6 -8.35 2.66 4.02
CA THR A 6 -8.72 1.56 4.92
C THR A 6 -9.60 0.51 4.24
N GLY A 7 -10.20 0.85 3.11
CA GLY A 7 -10.99 -0.09 2.32
C GLY A 7 -10.14 -1.00 1.45
N ALA A 8 -8.86 -0.67 1.24
CA ALA A 8 -7.95 -1.50 0.46
C ALA A 8 -7.28 -2.53 1.35
N THR A 9 -7.13 -3.76 0.86
CA THR A 9 -6.48 -4.84 1.60
C THR A 9 -4.97 -4.65 1.62
N ASP A 10 -4.39 -4.32 0.49
CA ASP A 10 -2.94 -4.24 0.31
C ASP A 10 -2.49 -2.82 -0.04
N VAL A 11 -1.19 -2.57 0.10
CA VAL A 11 -0.58 -1.40 -0.52
C VAL A 11 -0.71 -1.55 -2.03
N SER A 12 -1.21 -0.54 -2.71
CA SER A 12 -1.41 -0.57 -4.16
C SER A 12 -0.47 0.42 -4.84
N ILE A 13 0.31 -0.08 -5.80
CA ILE A 13 1.36 0.69 -6.46
C ILE A 13 1.05 0.79 -7.95
N PRO A 14 1.07 2.01 -8.53
CA PRO A 14 0.94 2.14 -9.98
C PRO A 14 2.05 1.37 -10.70
N ALA A 15 1.70 0.70 -11.80
CA ALA A 15 2.67 -0.11 -12.55
C ALA A 15 3.88 0.70 -12.99
N LYS A 16 3.66 1.94 -13.40
CA LYS A 16 4.74 2.84 -13.81
C LYS A 16 5.76 3.07 -12.70
N LEU A 17 5.27 3.26 -11.47
CA LEU A 17 6.15 3.46 -10.32
C LEU A 17 6.85 2.16 -9.92
N ALA A 18 6.15 1.03 -10.03
CA ALA A 18 6.75 -0.27 -9.76
C ALA A 18 7.93 -0.55 -10.68
N ASP A 19 7.82 -0.16 -11.95
CA ASP A 19 8.92 -0.30 -12.91
C ASP A 19 10.13 0.56 -12.53
N LYS A 20 9.88 1.78 -12.08
CA LYS A 20 10.95 2.66 -11.61
C LYS A 20 11.66 2.11 -10.38
N LEU A 21 10.94 1.41 -9.52
CA LEU A 21 11.47 0.84 -8.30
C LEU A 21 12.04 -0.56 -8.50
N ASN A 22 11.96 -1.11 -9.70
CA ASN A 22 12.43 -2.46 -10.03
C ASN A 22 11.80 -3.53 -9.13
N LEU A 23 10.51 -3.41 -8.85
CA LEU A 23 9.80 -4.38 -8.03
C LEU A 23 9.60 -5.69 -8.78
N LYS A 24 9.74 -6.79 -8.05
CA LYS A 24 9.52 -8.11 -8.63
C LYS A 24 8.03 -8.35 -8.88
N HIS A 25 7.72 -8.96 -10.02
CA HIS A 25 6.36 -9.37 -10.37
C HIS A 25 6.13 -10.79 -9.91
N GLY A 26 5.33 -10.95 -8.86
CA GLY A 26 4.92 -12.26 -8.37
C GLY A 26 3.67 -12.77 -9.08
N PRO A 27 2.88 -13.63 -8.40
CA PRO A 27 1.65 -14.16 -9.01
C PRO A 27 0.62 -13.07 -9.29
N SER A 28 -0.25 -13.34 -10.27
CA SER A 28 -1.35 -12.44 -10.60
C SER A 28 -2.59 -12.79 -9.78
N ALA A 29 -3.41 -11.79 -9.54
CA ALA A 29 -4.71 -11.93 -8.91
C ALA A 29 -5.72 -11.02 -9.61
N ILE A 30 -7.00 -11.30 -9.43
CA ILE A 30 -8.07 -10.46 -9.98
C ILE A 30 -8.80 -9.82 -8.80
N TYR A 31 -8.82 -8.49 -8.79
CA TYR A 31 -9.53 -7.73 -7.78
C TYR A 31 -10.78 -7.11 -8.37
N GLN A 32 -11.87 -7.16 -7.63
CA GLN A 32 -13.09 -6.48 -8.00
C GLN A 32 -13.02 -5.02 -7.61
N THR A 33 -13.31 -4.14 -8.56
CA THR A 33 -13.37 -2.71 -8.34
C THR A 33 -14.73 -2.16 -8.77
N ALA A 34 -14.99 -0.91 -8.46
CA ALA A 34 -16.22 -0.24 -8.90
C ALA A 34 -16.34 -0.22 -10.42
N ASN A 35 -15.23 -0.26 -11.14
CA ASN A 35 -15.19 -0.26 -12.60
C ASN A 35 -15.05 -1.66 -13.20
N GLY A 36 -15.25 -2.71 -12.40
CA GLY A 36 -15.14 -4.08 -12.84
C GLY A 36 -13.87 -4.78 -12.35
N PRO A 37 -13.61 -6.02 -12.83
CA PRO A 37 -12.44 -6.76 -12.40
C PRO A 37 -11.15 -6.18 -12.98
N VAL A 38 -10.10 -6.16 -12.16
CA VAL A 38 -8.78 -5.69 -12.56
C VAL A 38 -7.76 -6.77 -12.23
N LYS A 39 -6.92 -7.10 -13.20
CA LYS A 39 -5.81 -8.03 -13.00
C LYS A 39 -4.64 -7.25 -12.40
N VAL A 40 -4.20 -7.67 -11.24
CA VAL A 40 -3.06 -7.07 -10.54
C VAL A 40 -1.96 -8.11 -10.36
N THR A 41 -0.75 -7.64 -10.14
CA THR A 41 0.39 -8.51 -9.87
C THR A 41 0.80 -8.32 -8.41
N MET A 42 1.02 -9.41 -7.71
CA MET A 42 1.45 -9.37 -6.32
C MET A 42 2.95 -9.09 -6.25
N THR A 43 3.34 -8.35 -5.22
CA THR A 43 4.74 -8.09 -4.93
C THR A 43 4.93 -7.90 -3.44
N ARG A 44 6.17 -7.71 -3.03
CA ARG A 44 6.51 -7.38 -1.66
C ARG A 44 7.49 -6.22 -1.63
N LEU A 45 7.23 -5.28 -0.75
CA LEU A 45 8.13 -4.18 -0.49
C LEU A 45 9.08 -4.61 0.62
N LYS A 46 10.37 -4.62 0.33
CA LYS A 46 11.38 -4.96 1.35
C LYS A 46 11.37 -3.95 2.47
N HIS A 47 11.12 -2.69 2.13
CA HIS A 47 11.13 -1.61 3.10
C HIS A 47 10.23 -0.49 2.61
N ILE A 48 9.42 0.04 3.52
CA ILE A 48 8.60 1.22 3.26
C ILE A 48 8.66 2.12 4.48
N SER A 49 8.92 3.40 4.27
CA SER A 49 8.98 4.37 5.35
C SER A 49 8.12 5.57 5.05
N LEU A 50 7.51 6.10 6.09
CA LEU A 50 6.66 7.28 6.04
C LEU A 50 6.91 8.07 7.32
N GLY A 51 7.65 9.18 7.21
CA GLY A 51 8.10 9.91 8.39
C GLY A 51 8.94 9.01 9.29
N ASP A 52 8.54 8.88 10.55
CA ASP A 52 9.23 8.03 11.53
C ASP A 52 8.77 6.57 11.50
N ILE A 53 7.80 6.24 10.65
CA ILE A 53 7.27 4.89 10.52
C ILE A 53 8.08 4.14 9.50
N SER A 54 8.54 2.95 9.86
CA SER A 54 9.37 2.12 9.01
C SER A 54 8.93 0.67 9.14
N LEU A 55 8.52 0.06 8.03
CA LEU A 55 8.07 -1.33 7.98
C LEU A 55 8.84 -2.10 6.93
N ASN A 56 9.08 -3.38 7.20
CA ASN A 56 9.76 -4.28 6.29
C ASN A 56 8.81 -5.36 5.81
N ASN A 57 9.05 -5.83 4.59
CA ASN A 57 8.38 -7.01 4.05
C ASN A 57 6.86 -6.84 3.99
N VAL A 58 6.40 -5.75 3.39
CA VAL A 58 4.99 -5.42 3.29
C VAL A 58 4.43 -5.90 1.96
N ARG A 59 3.31 -6.65 2.02
CA ARG A 59 2.64 -7.13 0.81
C ARG A 59 2.04 -5.96 0.04
N ALA A 60 2.18 -5.99 -1.28
CA ALA A 60 1.67 -4.94 -2.16
C ALA A 60 1.14 -5.53 -3.45
N THR A 61 0.35 -4.75 -4.16
CA THR A 61 -0.11 -5.10 -5.51
C THR A 61 0.35 -4.04 -6.50
N ILE A 62 0.69 -4.49 -7.70
CA ILE A 62 1.01 -3.61 -8.82
C ILE A 62 -0.22 -3.53 -9.69
N ASN A 63 -0.78 -2.33 -9.82
CA ASN A 63 -2.04 -2.10 -10.53
C ASN A 63 -1.78 -1.38 -11.86
N PRO A 64 -1.94 -2.07 -13.00
CA PRO A 64 -1.70 -1.45 -14.30
C PRO A 64 -2.74 -0.41 -14.70
N GLY A 65 -3.92 -0.44 -14.08
CA GLY A 65 -4.96 0.54 -14.34
C GLY A 65 -4.82 1.84 -13.57
N PHE A 66 -3.80 1.94 -12.74
CA PHE A 66 -3.58 3.11 -11.90
C PHE A 66 -2.61 4.06 -12.61
N HIS A 67 -3.11 5.21 -13.04
CA HIS A 67 -2.34 6.15 -13.84
C HIS A 67 -1.79 7.33 -13.05
N SER A 68 -1.96 7.36 -11.74
CA SER A 68 -1.38 8.41 -10.90
C SER A 68 -0.03 7.96 -10.33
N ASP A 69 0.68 8.89 -9.71
CA ASP A 69 1.91 8.60 -8.98
C ASP A 69 1.64 8.29 -7.51
N GLU A 70 0.38 8.12 -7.14
CA GLU A 70 -0.01 7.87 -5.76
C GLU A 70 0.08 6.41 -5.40
N ILE A 71 0.63 6.13 -4.22
CA ILE A 71 0.62 4.81 -3.61
C ILE A 71 -0.51 4.78 -2.58
N LEU A 72 -1.42 3.81 -2.73
CA LEU A 72 -2.49 3.62 -1.75
C LEU A 72 -1.98 2.73 -0.62
N LEU A 73 -2.05 3.23 0.61
CA LEU A 73 -1.67 2.49 1.80
C LEU A 73 -2.90 1.75 2.33
N GLY A 74 -3.00 0.48 1.98
CA GLY A 74 -4.08 -0.38 2.44
C GLY A 74 -3.77 -1.06 3.76
N MET A 75 -4.59 -2.04 4.14
CA MET A 75 -4.50 -2.68 5.46
C MET A 75 -3.23 -3.49 5.65
N SER A 76 -2.56 -3.95 4.59
CA SER A 76 -1.26 -4.64 4.75
C SER A 76 -0.20 -3.73 5.37
N PHE A 77 -0.34 -2.42 5.21
CA PHE A 77 0.48 -1.42 5.88
C PHE A 77 -0.19 -0.93 7.17
N LEU A 78 -1.47 -0.53 7.06
CA LEU A 78 -2.17 0.15 8.15
C LEU A 78 -2.39 -0.74 9.37
N LYS A 79 -2.44 -2.06 9.21
CA LYS A 79 -2.61 -2.99 10.33
C LYS A 79 -1.45 -2.92 11.34
N HIS A 80 -0.31 -2.38 10.94
CA HIS A 80 0.85 -2.21 11.81
C HIS A 80 0.85 -0.88 12.54
N LEU A 81 -0.18 -0.07 12.32
CA LEU A 81 -0.24 1.28 12.85
C LEU A 81 -1.47 1.48 13.72
N GLU A 82 -1.29 2.29 14.75
CA GLU A 82 -2.38 2.94 15.44
C GLU A 82 -2.59 4.28 14.75
N PHE A 83 -3.83 4.59 14.36
CA PHE A 83 -4.10 5.88 13.77
C PHE A 83 -5.31 6.51 14.44
N SER A 84 -5.24 7.82 14.61
CA SER A 84 -6.33 8.61 15.17
C SER A 84 -6.51 9.86 14.33
N GLN A 85 -7.73 10.31 14.23
CA GLN A 85 -8.05 11.55 13.54
C GLN A 85 -8.81 12.45 14.49
N ARG A 86 -8.31 13.68 14.64
CA ARG A 86 -8.95 14.70 15.46
C ARG A 86 -8.94 15.99 14.68
N ASP A 87 -10.11 16.55 14.46
CA ASP A 87 -10.29 17.74 13.63
C ASP A 87 -9.69 17.50 12.25
N ASN A 88 -8.69 18.26 11.84
CA ASN A 88 -8.02 18.11 10.55
C ASN A 88 -6.67 17.41 10.67
N GLU A 89 -6.37 16.83 11.82
CA GLU A 89 -5.09 16.14 12.02
C GLU A 89 -5.27 14.63 12.03
N LEU A 90 -4.42 13.95 11.25
CA LEU A 90 -4.30 12.51 11.27
C LEU A 90 -2.97 12.15 11.91
N THR A 91 -3.03 11.41 13.01
CA THR A 91 -1.84 10.95 13.71
C THR A 91 -1.63 9.46 13.45
N LEU A 92 -0.44 9.10 13.02
CA LEU A 92 -0.04 7.72 12.79
C LEU A 92 1.07 7.34 13.77
N LYS A 93 0.92 6.18 14.39
CA LYS A 93 1.88 5.67 15.34
C LYS A 93 2.10 4.19 15.08
N GLN A 94 3.35 3.79 14.97
CA GLN A 94 3.69 2.39 14.75
C GLN A 94 3.57 1.61 16.06
N TYR A 95 2.91 0.44 15.99
CA TYR A 95 2.89 -0.47 17.14
C TYR A 95 4.29 -0.99 17.41
N PRO A 96 4.68 -1.14 18.67
CA PRO A 96 5.96 -1.77 18.99
C PRO A 96 6.03 -3.19 18.43
N GLU A 97 7.25 -3.62 18.06
CA GLU A 97 7.47 -4.98 17.60
C GLU A 97 7.13 -5.98 18.70
N GLY A 98 6.56 -7.11 18.31
CA GLY A 98 6.18 -8.16 19.25
C GLY A 98 4.81 -7.99 19.88
N MET A 99 4.07 -7.00 19.49
CA MET A 99 2.69 -6.79 19.97
C MET A 99 1.65 -7.32 19.00
#